data_aefb98739f22a6210cd9e8781b53b5a6
#
_entry.id   aefb98739f22a6210cd9e8781b53b5a6
#
_cell.length_a   1.000
_cell.length_b   1.000
_cell.length_c   1.000
_cell.angle_alpha   90.00
_cell.angle_beta   90.00
_cell.angle_gamma   90.00
#
_symmetry.space_group_name_H-M   'P 1'
#
loop_
_entity.id
_entity.type
_entity.pdbx_description
1 polymer ?
#
loop_
_entity_poly.entity_id
_entity_poly.type
_entity_poly.pdbx_seq_one_letter_code
_entity_poly.pdbx_strand_id
1 'polypeptide(L)'
;MNNQNKYGVYVDSLLSKKVVLKITEIGKNIKQNLEKKIKNSIEGKCITEGFVRPNSLQVKTYSCGLVKDDHIEFIVVYKCDICNPVKGFEVECKVRNITKAGIHAEVKDQEDNVPITIFVARDHNYENKQFDTIEKDAIIGVRIIGMRFELNDPSITAIAYLLGK
;
A
#
# COMPACT_ATOMS: atom_id res chain seq x y z
N MET A 1 12.95 10.81 22.29
CA MET A 1 13.71 10.55 21.06
C MET A 1 12.82 9.75 20.13
N ASN A 2 12.24 10.41 19.15
CA ASN A 2 11.32 9.78 18.20
C ASN A 2 12.12 8.88 17.27
N ASN A 3 12.03 7.58 17.46
CA ASN A 3 12.33 6.62 16.41
C ASN A 3 11.27 6.82 15.31
N GLN A 4 11.47 7.80 14.46
CA GLN A 4 10.76 7.85 13.19
C GLN A 4 11.24 6.63 12.40
N ASN A 5 10.34 5.66 12.28
CA ASN A 5 10.53 4.48 11.46
C ASN A 5 11.05 4.91 10.08
N LYS A 6 12.26 4.51 9.74
CA LYS A 6 12.91 4.76 8.44
C LYS A 6 12.11 4.24 7.24
N TYR A 7 10.90 3.72 7.47
CA TYR A 7 9.96 3.14 6.52
C TYR A 7 8.51 3.53 6.83
N GLY A 8 8.30 4.75 7.36
CA GLY A 8 7.03 5.29 7.86
C GLY A 8 5.88 5.47 6.85
N VAL A 9 5.82 4.65 5.80
CA VAL A 9 4.72 4.71 4.81
C VAL A 9 3.51 3.86 5.21
N TYR A 10 3.66 2.95 6.16
CA TYR A 10 2.58 2.09 6.63
C TYR A 10 2.02 2.55 7.98
N VAL A 11 0.70 2.46 8.08
CA VAL A 11 -0.05 2.71 9.31
C VAL A 11 -0.80 1.43 9.68
N ASP A 12 -0.66 1.04 10.94
CA ASP A 12 -1.40 -0.07 11.53
C ASP A 12 -2.89 0.29 11.60
N SER A 13 -3.72 -0.51 10.94
CA SER A 13 -5.14 -0.19 10.78
C SER A 13 -6.01 -1.40 11.15
N LEU A 14 -7.12 -1.10 11.81
CA LEU A 14 -8.14 -2.07 12.18
C LEU A 14 -9.37 -1.86 11.29
N LEU A 15 -9.69 -2.87 10.49
CA LEU A 15 -10.77 -2.82 9.51
C LEU A 15 -11.76 -3.95 9.71
N SER A 16 -12.94 -3.80 9.12
CA SER A 16 -13.95 -4.86 9.08
C SER A 16 -14.40 -5.13 7.65
N LYS A 17 -14.64 -6.39 7.35
CA LYS A 17 -15.12 -6.83 6.04
C LYS A 17 -16.12 -7.97 6.18
N LYS A 18 -17.14 -7.96 5.33
CA LYS A 18 -18.03 -9.09 5.16
C LYS A 18 -17.31 -10.19 4.36
N VAL A 19 -17.27 -11.38 4.89
CA VAL A 19 -16.68 -12.57 4.26
C VAL A 19 -17.70 -13.67 4.18
N VAL A 20 -17.78 -14.30 3.02
CA VAL A 20 -18.70 -15.39 2.75
C VAL A 20 -17.93 -16.69 2.64
N LEU A 21 -18.28 -17.69 3.42
CA LEU A 21 -17.73 -19.05 3.34
C LEU A 21 -18.82 -20.02 2.87
N LYS A 22 -18.45 -21.01 2.06
CA LYS A 22 -19.32 -22.13 1.77
C LYS A 22 -19.48 -23.02 3.02
N ILE A 23 -20.59 -23.70 3.16
CA ILE A 23 -20.83 -24.61 4.28
C ILE A 23 -19.71 -25.66 4.41
N THR A 24 -19.16 -26.11 3.29
CA THR A 24 -18.04 -27.06 3.24
C THR A 24 -16.69 -26.51 3.74
N GLU A 25 -16.56 -25.19 3.79
CA GLU A 25 -15.35 -24.50 4.30
C GLU A 25 -15.40 -24.24 5.81
N ILE A 26 -16.52 -24.61 6.46
CA ILE A 26 -16.73 -24.41 7.88
C ILE A 26 -16.32 -25.66 8.63
N GLY A 27 -15.38 -25.51 9.56
CA GLY A 27 -14.85 -26.59 10.37
C GLY A 27 -14.11 -26.04 11.59
N LYS A 28 -13.24 -26.85 12.17
CA LYS A 28 -12.47 -26.49 13.37
C LYS A 28 -11.59 -25.23 13.19
N ASN A 29 -11.27 -24.85 11.94
CA ASN A 29 -10.34 -23.77 11.60
C ASN A 29 -11.01 -22.58 10.91
N ILE A 30 -12.23 -22.21 11.33
CA ILE A 30 -12.99 -21.08 10.72
C ILE A 30 -12.13 -19.81 10.67
N LYS A 31 -11.47 -19.46 11.77
CA LYS A 31 -10.62 -18.24 11.81
C LYS A 31 -9.53 -18.24 10.74
N GLN A 32 -8.86 -19.37 10.55
CA GLN A 32 -7.80 -19.51 9.55
C GLN A 32 -8.36 -19.44 8.12
N ASN A 33 -9.53 -20.02 7.88
CA ASN A 33 -10.20 -19.99 6.59
C ASN A 33 -10.64 -18.55 6.22
N LEU A 34 -11.20 -17.82 7.19
CA LEU A 34 -11.56 -16.41 7.05
C LEU A 34 -10.31 -15.55 6.75
N GLU A 35 -9.25 -15.75 7.52
CA GLU A 35 -7.98 -15.04 7.33
C GLU A 35 -7.39 -15.29 5.96
N LYS A 36 -7.29 -16.55 5.54
CA LYS A 36 -6.78 -16.92 4.20
C LYS A 36 -7.58 -16.29 3.08
N LYS A 37 -8.91 -16.28 3.22
CA LYS A 37 -9.81 -15.72 2.21
C LYS A 37 -9.64 -14.20 2.08
N ILE A 38 -9.50 -13.49 3.19
CA ILE A 38 -9.25 -12.05 3.20
C ILE A 38 -7.85 -11.75 2.64
N LYS A 39 -6.81 -12.45 3.09
CA LYS A 39 -5.44 -12.30 2.59
C LYS A 39 -5.39 -12.39 1.06
N ASN A 40 -5.95 -13.43 0.50
CA ASN A 40 -5.97 -13.63 -0.97
C ASN A 40 -6.72 -12.52 -1.72
N SER A 41 -7.66 -11.85 -1.06
CA SER A 41 -8.48 -10.82 -1.71
C SER A 41 -7.87 -9.42 -1.69
N ILE A 42 -7.07 -9.08 -0.67
CA ILE A 42 -6.64 -7.70 -0.43
C ILE A 42 -5.13 -7.50 -0.22
N GLU A 43 -4.38 -8.50 0.23
CA GLU A 43 -2.93 -8.32 0.44
C GLU A 43 -2.19 -8.06 -0.88
N GLY A 44 -1.25 -7.12 -0.84
CA GLY A 44 -0.48 -6.71 -2.01
C GLY A 44 -1.28 -5.92 -3.06
N LYS A 45 -2.43 -5.37 -2.66
CA LYS A 45 -3.32 -4.59 -3.54
C LYS A 45 -3.85 -3.36 -2.83
N CYS A 46 -4.32 -2.40 -3.63
CA CYS A 46 -5.04 -1.25 -3.11
C CYS A 46 -6.51 -1.60 -2.80
N ILE A 47 -6.94 -1.20 -1.63
CA ILE A 47 -8.34 -1.17 -1.20
C ILE A 47 -8.76 0.30 -1.02
N THR A 48 -9.99 0.57 -0.64
CA THR A 48 -10.49 1.95 -0.45
C THR A 48 -9.62 2.77 0.50
N GLU A 49 -9.05 2.12 1.52
CA GLU A 49 -8.21 2.75 2.56
C GLU A 49 -6.75 2.95 2.13
N GLY A 50 -6.29 2.31 1.06
CA GLY A 50 -4.92 2.39 0.56
C GLY A 50 -4.34 1.03 0.18
N PHE A 51 -3.02 0.96 0.01
CA PHE A 51 -2.32 -0.29 -0.31
C PHE A 51 -2.10 -1.13 0.94
N VAL A 52 -2.49 -2.39 0.89
CA VAL A 52 -2.33 -3.36 2.00
C VAL A 52 -1.01 -4.10 1.88
N ARG A 53 -0.17 -3.98 2.91
CA ARG A 53 1.11 -4.69 2.97
C ARG A 53 0.90 -6.20 2.98
N PRO A 54 1.59 -6.96 2.11
CA PRO A 54 1.58 -8.43 2.16
C PRO A 54 2.04 -8.95 3.53
N ASN A 55 1.50 -10.07 3.95
CA ASN A 55 1.81 -10.77 5.21
C ASN A 55 1.56 -9.96 6.50
N SER A 56 0.85 -8.84 6.43
CA SER A 56 0.54 -8.01 7.61
C SER A 56 -0.82 -8.32 8.23
N LEU A 57 -1.71 -8.98 7.49
CA LEU A 57 -3.08 -9.19 7.89
C LEU A 57 -3.24 -10.27 8.97
N GLN A 58 -3.98 -9.94 10.02
CA GLN A 58 -4.35 -10.84 11.11
C GLN A 58 -5.81 -10.66 11.48
N VAL A 59 -6.59 -11.72 11.46
CA VAL A 59 -7.97 -11.71 11.97
C VAL A 59 -7.96 -11.60 13.49
N LYS A 60 -8.62 -10.58 14.00
CA LYS A 60 -8.80 -10.36 15.44
C LYS A 60 -10.04 -11.07 15.97
N THR A 61 -11.18 -10.76 15.39
CA THR A 61 -12.47 -11.32 15.78
C THR A 61 -13.38 -11.46 14.57
N TYR A 62 -14.41 -12.25 14.70
CA TYR A 62 -15.45 -12.42 13.68
C TYR A 62 -16.81 -12.65 14.37
N SER A 63 -17.88 -12.24 13.68
CA SER A 63 -19.25 -12.39 14.17
C SER A 63 -19.72 -13.85 14.16
N CYS A 64 -20.87 -14.12 14.79
CA CYS A 64 -21.63 -15.33 14.52
C CYS A 64 -21.98 -15.38 13.03
N GLY A 65 -21.87 -16.56 12.42
CA GLY A 65 -22.22 -16.76 11.01
C GLY A 65 -23.72 -16.61 10.77
N LEU A 66 -24.10 -15.90 9.71
CA LEU A 66 -25.47 -15.84 9.24
C LEU A 66 -25.63 -16.81 8.06
N VAL A 67 -26.42 -17.85 8.26
CA VAL A 67 -26.68 -18.87 7.22
C VAL A 67 -27.60 -18.30 6.16
N LYS A 68 -27.17 -18.39 4.90
CA LYS A 68 -27.97 -18.04 3.72
C LYS A 68 -27.78 -19.12 2.67
N ASP A 69 -28.82 -19.87 2.42
CA ASP A 69 -28.84 -20.99 1.46
C ASP A 69 -27.65 -21.95 1.64
N ASP A 70 -26.66 -21.91 0.74
CA ASP A 70 -25.49 -22.78 0.70
C ASP A 70 -24.21 -22.16 1.28
N HIS A 71 -24.31 -20.95 1.83
CA HIS A 71 -23.17 -20.21 2.36
C HIS A 71 -23.47 -19.55 3.72
N ILE A 72 -22.42 -19.13 4.40
CA ILE A 72 -22.49 -18.43 5.67
C ILE A 72 -21.71 -17.13 5.57
N GLU A 73 -22.36 -16.03 5.96
CA GLU A 73 -21.78 -14.70 6.00
C GLU A 73 -21.21 -14.37 7.38
N PHE A 74 -19.99 -13.86 7.43
CA PHE A 74 -19.33 -13.37 8.65
C PHE A 74 -18.94 -11.91 8.47
N ILE A 75 -19.03 -11.14 9.54
CA ILE A 75 -18.36 -9.83 9.64
C ILE A 75 -17.06 -10.09 10.38
N VAL A 76 -15.95 -9.86 9.70
CA VAL A 76 -14.60 -10.13 10.21
C VAL A 76 -13.88 -8.83 10.50
N VAL A 77 -13.36 -8.69 11.72
CA VAL A 77 -12.49 -7.58 12.11
C VAL A 77 -11.05 -8.07 12.03
N TYR A 78 -10.25 -7.37 11.28
CA TYR A 78 -8.85 -7.70 11.04
C TYR A 78 -7.95 -6.48 11.14
N LYS A 79 -6.71 -6.73 11.49
CA LYS A 79 -5.63 -5.77 11.57
C LYS A 79 -4.72 -5.96 10.36
N CYS A 80 -4.26 -4.87 9.75
CA CYS A 80 -3.27 -4.88 8.67
C CYS A 80 -2.53 -3.55 8.60
N ASP A 81 -1.37 -3.56 7.94
CA ASP A 81 -0.58 -2.37 7.66
C ASP A 81 -1.02 -1.77 6.32
N ILE A 82 -1.44 -0.52 6.34
CA ILE A 82 -1.93 0.20 5.16
C ILE A 82 -1.01 1.37 4.83
N CYS A 83 -0.65 1.47 3.56
CA CYS A 83 0.01 2.64 3.00
C CYS A 83 -1.04 3.54 2.34
N ASN A 84 -1.19 4.74 2.88
CA ASN A 84 -2.02 5.79 2.29
C ASN A 84 -1.37 7.15 2.54
N PRO A 85 -0.35 7.51 1.74
CA PRO A 85 0.34 8.79 1.90
C PRO A 85 -0.62 9.94 1.63
N VAL A 86 -0.36 11.07 2.27
CA VAL A 86 -1.11 12.30 2.06
C VAL A 86 -0.30 13.29 1.22
N LYS A 87 -0.98 14.26 0.61
CA LYS A 87 -0.32 15.37 -0.07
C LYS A 87 0.60 16.13 0.90
N GLY A 88 1.83 16.42 0.45
CA GLY A 88 2.85 17.05 1.28
C GLY A 88 3.76 16.07 2.04
N PHE A 89 3.47 14.77 1.99
CA PHE A 89 4.31 13.75 2.60
C PHE A 89 5.67 13.66 1.90
N GLU A 90 6.73 13.62 2.70
CA GLU A 90 8.10 13.49 2.21
C GLU A 90 8.58 12.05 2.37
N VAL A 91 9.15 11.50 1.32
CA VAL A 91 9.60 10.12 1.29
C VAL A 91 10.86 9.96 0.45
N GLU A 92 11.73 9.04 0.83
CA GLU A 92 12.85 8.60 0.00
C GLU A 92 12.39 7.49 -0.95
N CYS A 93 12.81 7.58 -2.20
CA CYS A 93 12.49 6.61 -3.23
C CYS A 93 13.70 6.27 -4.08
N LYS A 94 13.69 5.09 -4.68
CA LYS A 94 14.74 4.62 -5.58
C LYS A 94 14.35 4.87 -7.02
N VAL A 95 15.22 5.51 -7.77
CA VAL A 95 15.04 5.78 -9.20
C VAL A 95 15.08 4.47 -9.99
N ARG A 96 14.06 4.21 -10.78
CA ARG A 96 13.96 3.04 -11.65
C ARG A 96 14.30 3.35 -13.09
N ASN A 97 13.77 4.45 -13.58
CA ASN A 97 13.97 4.87 -14.97
C ASN A 97 13.90 6.40 -15.08
N ILE A 98 14.64 6.92 -16.04
CA ILE A 98 14.68 8.36 -16.35
C ILE A 98 14.26 8.53 -17.81
N THR A 99 13.27 9.38 -18.04
CA THR A 99 12.74 9.71 -19.36
C THR A 99 12.83 11.21 -19.62
N LYS A 100 12.56 11.63 -20.85
CA LYS A 100 12.48 13.06 -21.18
C LYS A 100 11.36 13.78 -20.43
N ALA A 101 10.28 13.08 -20.10
CA ALA A 101 9.13 13.62 -19.37
C ALA A 101 9.37 13.73 -17.86
N GLY A 102 10.26 12.90 -17.29
CA GLY A 102 10.54 12.89 -15.87
C GLY A 102 11.19 11.61 -15.37
N ILE A 103 11.24 11.48 -14.07
CA ILE A 103 11.87 10.36 -13.35
C ILE A 103 10.77 9.44 -12.80
N HIS A 104 10.90 8.15 -13.07
CA HIS A 104 10.12 7.10 -12.45
C HIS A 104 10.89 6.50 -11.28
N ALA A 105 10.31 6.54 -10.09
CA ALA A 105 10.90 6.01 -8.87
C ALA A 105 9.91 5.13 -8.11
N GLU A 106 10.42 4.31 -7.21
CA GLU A 106 9.65 3.40 -6.38
C GLU A 106 10.04 3.57 -4.91
N VAL A 107 9.03 3.57 -4.06
CA VAL A 107 9.22 3.39 -2.62
C VAL A 107 9.17 1.90 -2.34
N LYS A 108 10.26 1.35 -1.81
CA LYS A 108 10.33 -0.06 -1.42
C LYS A 108 10.30 -0.20 0.10
N ASP A 109 9.62 -1.23 0.56
CA ASP A 109 9.68 -1.65 1.95
C ASP A 109 10.83 -2.64 2.20
N GLN A 110 10.92 -3.16 3.42
CA GLN A 110 11.97 -4.11 3.82
C GLN A 110 11.89 -5.47 3.13
N GLU A 111 10.71 -5.81 2.60
CA GLU A 111 10.43 -7.08 1.93
C GLU A 111 10.40 -6.92 0.40
N ASP A 112 10.95 -5.82 -0.13
CA ASP A 112 10.94 -5.46 -1.55
C ASP A 112 9.53 -5.23 -2.16
N ASN A 113 8.47 -5.08 -1.35
CA ASN A 113 7.19 -4.64 -1.86
C ASN A 113 7.24 -3.17 -2.26
N VAL A 114 6.49 -2.80 -3.29
CA VAL A 114 6.41 -1.43 -3.81
C VAL A 114 5.02 -0.86 -3.56
N PRO A 115 4.75 -0.28 -2.37
CA PRO A 115 3.46 0.32 -2.08
C PRO A 115 3.17 1.58 -2.90
N ILE A 116 4.20 2.32 -3.28
CA ILE A 116 4.06 3.59 -3.99
C ILE A 116 5.01 3.63 -5.19
N THR A 117 4.46 3.92 -6.37
CA THR A 117 5.22 4.28 -7.57
C THR A 117 5.13 5.78 -7.75
N ILE A 118 6.29 6.45 -7.89
CA ILE A 118 6.39 7.90 -7.94
C ILE A 118 6.85 8.35 -9.32
N PHE A 119 6.17 9.36 -9.85
CA PHE A 119 6.59 10.09 -11.04
C PHE A 119 6.98 11.52 -10.65
N VAL A 120 8.23 11.90 -10.92
CA VAL A 120 8.76 13.25 -10.71
C VAL A 120 8.79 13.93 -12.07
N ALA A 121 7.76 14.72 -12.37
CA ALA A 121 7.62 15.39 -13.65
C ALA A 121 8.69 16.47 -13.83
N ARG A 122 9.31 16.52 -15.00
CA ARG A 122 10.30 17.56 -15.36
C ARG A 122 9.68 18.96 -15.31
N ASP A 123 8.47 19.11 -15.81
CA ASP A 123 7.75 20.39 -15.85
C ASP A 123 7.51 21.02 -14.47
N HIS A 124 7.39 20.19 -13.44
CA HIS A 124 7.27 20.66 -12.06
C HIS A 124 8.61 20.92 -11.36
N ASN A 125 9.75 20.53 -11.99
CA ASN A 125 11.08 20.58 -11.40
C ASN A 125 12.09 21.33 -12.28
N TYR A 126 11.64 22.15 -13.22
CA TYR A 126 12.50 22.85 -14.20
C TYR A 126 13.53 23.80 -13.56
N GLU A 127 13.27 24.31 -12.36
CA GLU A 127 14.20 25.16 -11.62
C GLU A 127 15.25 24.37 -10.83
N ASN A 128 15.04 23.06 -10.67
CA ASN A 128 15.93 22.23 -9.88
C ASN A 128 17.08 21.68 -10.72
N LYS A 129 18.24 22.32 -10.63
CA LYS A 129 19.46 21.90 -11.36
C LYS A 129 19.94 20.50 -11.04
N GLN A 130 19.53 19.95 -9.88
CA GLN A 130 19.89 18.58 -9.49
C GLN A 130 19.12 17.52 -10.28
N PHE A 131 18.00 17.90 -10.90
CA PHE A 131 17.17 16.96 -11.67
C PHE A 131 17.97 16.28 -12.80
N ASP A 132 18.83 17.02 -13.50
CA ASP A 132 19.60 16.51 -14.62
C ASP A 132 20.85 15.70 -14.20
N THR A 133 21.20 15.72 -12.92
CA THR A 133 22.35 14.98 -12.36
C THR A 133 21.96 13.64 -11.73
N ILE A 134 20.66 13.32 -11.69
CA ILE A 134 20.16 12.10 -11.09
C ILE A 134 20.43 10.93 -12.03
N GLU A 135 20.98 9.86 -11.47
CA GLU A 135 21.26 8.62 -12.17
C GLU A 135 20.24 7.53 -11.81
N LYS A 136 20.18 6.51 -12.66
CA LYS A 136 19.40 5.30 -12.38
C LYS A 136 19.91 4.64 -11.09
N ASP A 137 18.99 4.05 -10.33
CA ASP A 137 19.24 3.41 -9.03
C ASP A 137 19.65 4.36 -7.88
N ALA A 138 19.71 5.67 -8.11
CA ALA A 138 19.94 6.66 -7.07
C ALA A 138 18.76 6.72 -6.08
N ILE A 139 19.05 7.07 -4.83
CA ILE A 139 18.02 7.36 -3.82
C ILE A 139 17.80 8.85 -3.78
N ILE A 140 16.56 9.28 -3.97
CA ILE A 140 16.15 10.68 -3.99
C ILE A 140 15.06 10.94 -2.96
N GLY A 141 15.09 12.11 -2.35
CA GLY A 141 14.00 12.61 -1.50
C GLY A 141 12.97 13.34 -2.33
N VAL A 142 11.71 13.06 -2.13
CA VAL A 142 10.61 13.70 -2.86
C VAL A 142 9.46 14.08 -1.93
N ARG A 143 8.69 15.10 -2.32
CA ARG A 143 7.46 15.50 -1.63
C ARG A 143 6.27 15.20 -2.53
N ILE A 144 5.32 14.43 -2.05
CA ILE A 144 4.11 14.06 -2.78
C ILE A 144 3.20 15.27 -2.96
N ILE A 145 2.80 15.54 -4.19
CA ILE A 145 1.85 16.61 -4.54
C ILE A 145 0.48 16.09 -4.93
N GLY A 146 0.39 14.86 -5.36
CA GLY A 146 -0.86 14.19 -5.68
C GLY A 146 -0.67 12.70 -5.78
N MET A 147 -1.75 11.94 -5.58
CA MET A 147 -1.73 10.50 -5.70
C MET A 147 -3.05 9.99 -6.26
N ARG A 148 -3.00 8.82 -6.85
CA ARG A 148 -4.15 8.11 -7.38
C ARG A 148 -3.96 6.60 -7.25
N PHE A 149 -5.03 5.90 -6.94
CA PHE A 149 -5.13 4.44 -7.01
C PHE A 149 -6.59 4.03 -7.22
N GLU A 150 -6.77 2.86 -7.75
CA GLU A 150 -8.07 2.19 -7.90
C GLU A 150 -8.08 0.88 -7.12
N LEU A 151 -9.26 0.30 -6.93
CA LEU A 151 -9.39 -1.01 -6.28
C LEU A 151 -8.60 -2.06 -7.04
N ASN A 152 -7.85 -2.86 -6.30
CA ASN A 152 -6.97 -3.92 -6.80
C ASN A 152 -5.71 -3.48 -7.56
N ASP A 153 -5.39 -2.19 -7.59
CA ASP A 153 -4.12 -1.74 -8.13
C ASP A 153 -2.94 -2.35 -7.36
N PRO A 154 -1.85 -2.68 -8.05
CA PRO A 154 -0.66 -3.27 -7.43
C PRO A 154 0.17 -2.27 -6.61
N SER A 155 -0.06 -0.99 -6.76
CA SER A 155 0.61 0.10 -6.03
C SER A 155 -0.17 1.41 -6.17
N ILE A 156 0.12 2.35 -5.27
CA ILE A 156 -0.37 3.73 -5.37
C ILE A 156 0.51 4.49 -6.36
N THR A 157 -0.08 5.20 -7.31
CA THR A 157 0.65 6.10 -8.21
C THR A 157 0.65 7.50 -7.64
N ALA A 158 1.81 8.10 -7.46
CA ALA A 158 1.98 9.44 -6.93
C ALA A 158 2.79 10.33 -7.88
N ILE A 159 2.48 11.62 -7.86
CA ILE A 159 3.28 12.68 -8.49
C ILE A 159 3.97 13.45 -7.37
N ALA A 160 5.24 13.78 -7.54
CA ALA A 160 6.03 14.42 -6.50
C ALA A 160 6.98 15.49 -7.04
N TYR A 161 7.38 16.39 -6.12
CA TYR A 161 8.52 17.30 -6.31
C TYR A 161 9.80 16.66 -5.80
N LEU A 162 10.90 16.93 -6.49
CA LEU A 162 12.23 16.60 -6.02
C LEU A 162 12.62 17.56 -4.89
N LEU A 163 13.00 17.01 -3.73
CA LEU A 163 13.58 17.79 -2.65
C LEU A 163 15.05 18.06 -2.97
N GLY A 164 15.44 19.33 -2.98
CA GLY A 164 16.86 19.70 -3.01
C GLY A 164 17.55 19.26 -1.71
N LYS A 165 18.78 18.77 -1.83
CA LYS A 165 19.66 18.60 -0.68
C LYS A 165 20.10 19.93 -0.12
#